data_24755d3bc8fbd4426863cd83190c05d3
#
_entry.id   24755d3bc8fbd4426863cd83190c05d3
#
_cell.length_a   1.000
_cell.length_b   1.000
_cell.length_c   1.000
_cell.angle_alpha   90.00
_cell.angle_beta   90.00
_cell.angle_gamma   90.00
#
_symmetry.space_group_name_H-M   'P 1'
#
loop_
_entity.id
_entity.type
_entity.pdbx_description
1 polymer ?
#
loop_
_entity_poly.entity_id
_entity_poly.type
_entity_poly.pdbx_seq_one_letter_code
_entity_poly.pdbx_strand_id
1 'polypeptide(L)'
;EIGVRLVGSEMCIRDSREPAESLQLKSVTVSMEASGKYFASLLYEGYSCENQAAEPDYSTAKILGIDYAMQGMAVFSEKIEMEEAGFFRKNEKRLAREQRKLSRCVRGSHNYELQKKKVARCHEKIRNQRRDHLHKLSRKIADSYDAVAVEDIDMKAMGQCLHFGKSVQDNGYGLFREMLDYKLVWQGKKMVKVDRFFPSSKKCCKCGRIKKELRLFERVYHCERGNEMDRDRNAAINIREEARRMLTA
;
A
#
# COMPACT_ATOMS: atom_id res chain seq x y z
N GLU A 1 20.15 2.40 7.01
CA GLU A 1 20.32 1.10 6.33
C GLU A 1 19.20 0.93 5.32
N ILE A 2 19.47 1.24 4.07
CA ILE A 2 18.52 0.98 3.00
C ILE A 2 18.83 -0.42 2.49
N GLY A 3 18.15 -1.40 3.09
CA GLY A 3 18.10 -2.71 2.49
C GLY A 3 17.46 -2.59 1.12
N VAL A 4 18.24 -2.64 0.06
CA VAL A 4 17.72 -2.87 -1.29
C VAL A 4 17.18 -4.30 -1.28
N ARG A 5 16.02 -4.46 -0.68
CA ARG A 5 15.27 -5.68 -0.81
C ARG A 5 14.83 -5.70 -2.24
N LEU A 6 15.54 -6.45 -3.08
CA LEU A 6 15.05 -6.81 -4.41
C LEU A 6 13.76 -7.59 -4.22
N VAL A 7 12.69 -6.83 -4.10
CA VAL A 7 11.39 -7.35 -3.84
C VAL A 7 10.81 -7.82 -5.16
N GLY A 8 11.07 -9.07 -5.39
CA GLY A 8 10.06 -9.99 -5.91
C GLY A 8 9.57 -9.85 -7.32
N SER A 9 10.30 -9.33 -8.26
CA SER A 9 10.18 -9.85 -9.61
C SER A 9 11.58 -10.21 -10.10
N GLU A 10 11.71 -11.35 -10.68
CA GLU A 10 12.92 -11.78 -11.37
C GLU A 10 13.35 -10.75 -12.43
N MET A 11 12.43 -9.96 -12.92
CA MET A 11 12.66 -8.83 -13.81
C MET A 11 13.47 -7.71 -13.18
N CYS A 12 13.35 -7.46 -11.88
CA CYS A 12 14.15 -6.44 -11.21
C CYS A 12 15.62 -6.83 -11.09
N ILE A 13 15.92 -8.13 -11.13
CA ILE A 13 17.28 -8.65 -11.04
C ILE A 13 17.97 -8.63 -12.40
N ARG A 14 17.21 -8.77 -13.49
CA ARG A 14 17.79 -8.98 -14.81
C ARG A 14 18.37 -7.75 -15.47
N ASP A 15 17.76 -6.58 -15.30
CA ASP A 15 17.92 -5.62 -16.37
C ASP A 15 18.21 -4.18 -15.99
N SER A 16 18.23 -3.76 -14.71
CA SER A 16 18.08 -2.32 -14.61
C SER A 16 18.75 -1.57 -13.48
N ARG A 17 19.43 -2.20 -12.57
CA ARG A 17 20.13 -1.45 -11.53
C ARG A 17 21.48 -2.08 -11.20
N GLU A 18 22.46 -1.71 -11.95
CA GLU A 18 23.83 -1.83 -11.46
C GLU A 18 23.95 -0.89 -10.26
N PRO A 19 24.39 -1.40 -9.09
CA PRO A 19 24.67 -0.56 -7.95
C PRO A 19 25.72 0.48 -8.38
N ALA A 20 25.59 1.71 -7.90
CA ALA A 20 26.62 2.71 -8.17
C ALA A 20 27.98 2.18 -7.69
N GLU A 21 29.05 2.45 -8.45
CA GLU A 21 30.42 1.97 -8.14
C GLU A 21 30.91 2.39 -6.74
N SER A 22 30.36 3.46 -6.19
CA SER A 22 30.63 3.94 -4.83
C SER A 22 30.02 3.10 -3.71
N LEU A 23 29.15 2.14 -4.03
CA LEU A 23 28.46 1.32 -3.04
C LEU A 23 29.25 0.05 -2.71
N GLN A 24 29.49 -0.16 -1.41
CA GLN A 24 30.17 -1.36 -0.91
C GLN A 24 29.18 -2.46 -0.57
N LEU A 25 29.31 -3.63 -1.18
CA LEU A 25 28.50 -4.82 -0.83
C LEU A 25 28.85 -5.30 0.58
N LYS A 26 27.89 -5.30 1.49
CA LYS A 26 28.02 -5.76 2.89
C LYS A 26 27.65 -7.22 3.07
N SER A 27 26.53 -7.62 2.51
CA SER A 27 26.06 -9.01 2.66
C SER A 27 25.19 -9.45 1.51
N VAL A 28 25.17 -10.76 1.29
CA VAL A 28 24.26 -11.43 0.35
C VAL A 28 23.47 -12.47 1.13
N THR A 29 22.14 -12.38 1.07
CA THR A 29 21.26 -13.38 1.66
C THR A 29 20.56 -14.15 0.56
N VAL A 30 20.81 -15.45 0.49
CA VAL A 30 20.13 -16.34 -0.46
C VAL A 30 18.95 -17.02 0.24
N SER A 31 17.77 -16.96 -0.37
CA SER A 31 16.57 -17.59 0.15
C SER A 31 15.89 -18.45 -0.92
N MET A 32 15.24 -19.52 -0.50
CA MET A 32 14.43 -20.36 -1.36
C MET A 32 12.97 -20.26 -0.95
N GLU A 33 12.10 -19.99 -1.91
CA GLU A 33 10.66 -19.98 -1.69
C GLU A 33 10.02 -21.36 -1.85
N ALA A 34 8.82 -21.52 -1.30
CA ALA A 34 8.04 -22.76 -1.43
C ALA A 34 7.70 -23.15 -2.89
N SER A 35 7.77 -22.21 -3.83
CA SER A 35 7.66 -22.45 -5.27
C SER A 35 8.87 -23.15 -5.89
N GLY A 36 9.99 -23.23 -5.15
CA GLY A 36 11.27 -23.77 -5.57
C GLY A 36 12.18 -22.76 -6.27
N LYS A 37 11.84 -21.47 -6.24
CA LYS A 37 12.69 -20.38 -6.77
C LYS A 37 13.65 -19.88 -5.72
N TYR A 38 14.85 -19.50 -6.16
CA TYR A 38 15.87 -18.87 -5.34
C TYR A 38 15.89 -17.36 -5.58
N PHE A 39 16.17 -16.62 -4.51
CA PHE A 39 16.31 -15.17 -4.53
C PHE A 39 17.60 -14.80 -3.79
N ALA A 40 18.30 -13.78 -4.28
CA ALA A 40 19.43 -13.17 -3.60
C ALA A 40 19.05 -11.74 -3.18
N SER A 41 19.20 -11.41 -1.91
CA SER A 41 19.09 -10.06 -1.40
C SER A 41 20.49 -9.51 -1.15
N LEU A 42 20.80 -8.38 -1.76
CA LEU A 42 22.09 -7.71 -1.66
C LEU A 42 21.95 -6.50 -0.75
N LEU A 43 22.76 -6.42 0.29
CA LEU A 43 22.85 -5.26 1.18
C LEU A 43 24.09 -4.46 0.82
N TYR A 44 23.91 -3.19 0.47
CA TYR A 44 24.99 -2.24 0.20
C TYR A 44 25.06 -1.16 1.28
N GLU A 45 26.26 -0.67 1.55
CA GLU A 45 26.53 0.52 2.37
C GLU A 45 27.16 1.61 1.52
N GLY A 46 26.97 2.85 1.92
CA GLY A 46 27.61 3.99 1.26
C GLY A 46 26.64 4.91 0.47
N TYR A 47 25.34 4.66 0.54
CA TYR A 47 24.37 5.55 -0.09
C TYR A 47 23.89 6.61 0.91
N SER A 48 24.31 7.87 0.71
CA SER A 48 23.65 9.01 1.32
C SER A 48 22.56 9.50 0.37
N CYS A 49 21.32 9.49 0.81
CA CYS A 49 20.25 10.21 0.12
C CYS A 49 20.47 11.71 0.29
N GLU A 50 21.41 12.27 -0.43
CA GLU A 50 21.64 13.72 -0.50
C GLU A 50 20.69 14.43 -1.47
N ASN A 51 19.54 13.88 -1.75
CA ASN A 51 18.46 14.67 -2.32
C ASN A 51 17.85 15.54 -1.21
N GLN A 52 18.65 16.48 -0.69
CA GLN A 52 18.16 17.65 0.02
C GLN A 52 17.53 18.58 -1.04
N ALA A 53 16.48 18.14 -1.69
CA ALA A 53 15.58 19.07 -2.34
C ALA A 53 15.10 20.01 -1.22
N ALA A 54 15.22 21.32 -1.42
CA ALA A 54 14.67 22.29 -0.48
C ALA A 54 13.23 21.90 -0.17
N GLU A 55 12.86 21.93 1.12
CA GLU A 55 11.48 21.61 1.52
C GLU A 55 10.51 22.49 0.71
N PRO A 56 9.48 21.91 0.09
CA PRO A 56 8.52 22.71 -0.66
C PRO A 56 7.73 23.61 0.29
N ASP A 57 7.28 24.75 -0.21
CA ASP A 57 6.28 25.55 0.50
C ASP A 57 4.96 24.78 0.57
N TYR A 58 4.67 24.19 1.72
CA TYR A 58 3.49 23.37 1.92
C TYR A 58 2.16 24.14 1.88
N SER A 59 2.20 25.48 1.90
CA SER A 59 0.99 26.30 1.67
C SER A 59 0.46 26.15 0.25
N THR A 60 1.36 26.04 -0.71
CA THR A 60 1.07 25.90 -2.14
C THR A 60 1.32 24.51 -2.70
N ALA A 61 2.03 23.66 -1.96
CA ALA A 61 2.40 22.32 -2.37
C ALA A 61 1.20 21.42 -2.70
N LYS A 62 1.43 20.51 -3.63
CA LYS A 62 0.44 19.51 -4.05
C LYS A 62 0.39 18.34 -3.08
N ILE A 63 -0.58 18.35 -2.17
CA ILE A 63 -0.77 17.32 -1.15
C ILE A 63 -1.90 16.39 -1.54
N LEU A 64 -1.69 15.08 -1.44
CA LEU A 64 -2.72 14.05 -1.62
C LEU A 64 -3.21 13.55 -0.26
N GLY A 65 -4.51 13.60 -0.02
CA GLY A 65 -5.14 12.92 1.13
C GLY A 65 -5.63 11.53 0.73
N ILE A 66 -5.38 10.55 1.58
CA ILE A 66 -5.77 9.15 1.37
C ILE A 66 -6.56 8.66 2.57
N ASP A 67 -7.81 8.26 2.34
CA ASP A 67 -8.65 7.56 3.30
C ASP A 67 -8.66 6.06 3.00
N TYR A 68 -8.60 5.23 4.03
CA TYR A 68 -8.67 3.78 3.86
C TYR A 68 -10.09 3.34 3.54
N ALA A 69 -10.24 2.57 2.47
CA ALA A 69 -11.51 2.00 2.08
C ALA A 69 -11.44 0.46 2.06
N MET A 70 -12.40 -0.20 2.70
CA MET A 70 -12.49 -1.66 2.67
C MET A 70 -12.78 -2.20 1.27
N GLN A 71 -13.55 -1.45 0.47
CA GLN A 71 -13.78 -1.74 -0.93
C GLN A 71 -12.81 -0.88 -1.75
N GLY A 72 -11.88 -1.53 -2.46
CA GLY A 72 -10.97 -0.85 -3.38
C GLY A 72 -9.68 -0.29 -2.79
N MET A 73 -9.32 -0.63 -1.53
CA MET A 73 -8.09 -0.28 -0.84
C MET A 73 -8.07 1.15 -0.26
N ALA A 74 -8.31 2.20 -1.06
CA ALA A 74 -8.22 3.59 -0.63
C ALA A 74 -9.11 4.51 -1.47
N VAL A 75 -9.56 5.60 -0.87
CA VAL A 75 -10.18 6.73 -1.55
C VAL A 75 -9.24 7.93 -1.47
N PHE A 76 -9.08 8.62 -2.58
CA PHE A 76 -8.16 9.74 -2.71
C PHE A 76 -8.91 11.08 -2.72
N SER A 77 -8.30 12.14 -2.19
CA SER A 77 -8.85 13.49 -2.24
C SER A 77 -9.02 14.02 -3.68
N GLU A 78 -8.23 13.49 -4.61
CA GLU A 78 -8.30 13.76 -6.04
C GLU A 78 -8.61 12.48 -6.82
N LYS A 79 -9.08 12.61 -8.06
CA LYS A 79 -9.37 11.45 -8.91
C LYS A 79 -8.05 10.83 -9.39
N ILE A 80 -7.72 9.66 -8.87
CA ILE A 80 -6.61 8.84 -9.33
C ILE A 80 -7.19 7.60 -10.01
N GLU A 81 -6.84 7.40 -11.27
CA GLU A 81 -7.20 6.17 -11.98
C GLU A 81 -6.41 5.00 -11.38
N MET A 82 -7.15 4.04 -10.89
CA MET A 82 -6.66 2.84 -10.24
C MET A 82 -7.32 1.63 -10.88
N GLU A 83 -6.52 0.65 -11.29
CA GLU A 83 -7.07 -0.65 -11.66
C GLU A 83 -7.63 -1.35 -10.41
N GLU A 84 -8.78 -2.01 -10.56
CA GLU A 84 -9.33 -2.81 -9.45
C GLU A 84 -8.33 -3.88 -8.99
N ALA A 85 -7.93 -3.82 -7.73
CA ALA A 85 -7.14 -4.84 -7.06
C ALA A 85 -7.83 -6.23 -7.14
N GLY A 86 -8.19 -6.87 -6.11
CA GLY A 86 -8.96 -8.12 -6.13
C GLY A 86 -8.21 -9.29 -6.74
N PHE A 87 -6.88 -9.28 -6.70
CA PHE A 87 -6.02 -10.31 -7.29
C PHE A 87 -6.27 -11.69 -6.69
N PHE A 88 -6.58 -11.76 -5.41
CA PHE A 88 -6.96 -13.01 -4.74
C PHE A 88 -8.28 -13.53 -5.30
N ARG A 89 -9.32 -12.70 -5.35
CA ARG A 89 -10.65 -13.09 -5.86
C ARG A 89 -10.60 -13.57 -7.31
N LYS A 90 -9.82 -12.90 -8.16
CA LYS A 90 -9.61 -13.30 -9.57
C LYS A 90 -8.95 -14.68 -9.70
N ASN A 91 -8.12 -15.08 -8.73
CA ASN A 91 -7.40 -16.35 -8.75
C ASN A 91 -7.98 -17.42 -7.77
N GLU A 92 -8.97 -17.09 -6.96
CA GLU A 92 -9.51 -17.93 -5.88
C GLU A 92 -9.99 -19.29 -6.38
N LYS A 93 -10.76 -19.34 -7.48
CA LYS A 93 -11.24 -20.59 -8.07
C LYS A 93 -10.10 -21.53 -8.48
N ARG A 94 -9.01 -20.97 -9.04
CA ARG A 94 -7.83 -21.74 -9.42
C ARG A 94 -7.10 -22.26 -8.20
N LEU A 95 -6.86 -21.40 -7.22
CA LEU A 95 -6.20 -21.77 -5.97
C LEU A 95 -6.97 -22.87 -5.24
N ALA A 96 -8.28 -22.73 -5.07
CA ALA A 96 -9.14 -23.73 -4.43
C ALA A 96 -9.12 -25.07 -5.15
N ARG A 97 -9.05 -25.09 -6.51
CA ARG A 97 -8.90 -26.31 -7.28
C ARG A 97 -7.57 -27.01 -6.99
N GLU A 98 -6.47 -26.29 -6.98
CA GLU A 98 -5.14 -26.87 -6.72
C GLU A 98 -5.00 -27.31 -5.23
N GLN A 99 -5.61 -26.61 -4.30
CA GLN A 99 -5.67 -27.02 -2.89
C GLN A 99 -6.47 -28.31 -2.69
N ARG A 100 -7.64 -28.46 -3.38
CA ARG A 100 -8.42 -29.70 -3.34
C ARG A 100 -7.66 -30.89 -3.92
N LYS A 101 -6.83 -30.69 -4.97
CA LYS A 101 -5.95 -31.75 -5.47
C LYS A 101 -4.89 -32.12 -4.45
N LEU A 102 -4.28 -31.12 -3.78
CA LEU A 102 -3.29 -31.35 -2.76
C LEU A 102 -3.85 -32.16 -1.57
N SER A 103 -5.07 -31.86 -1.12
CA SER A 103 -5.71 -32.58 -0.01
C SER A 103 -5.99 -34.05 -0.31
N ARG A 104 -6.04 -34.45 -1.59
CA ARG A 104 -6.25 -35.84 -2.03
C ARG A 104 -4.93 -36.59 -2.20
N CYS A 105 -3.78 -35.92 -2.17
CA CYS A 105 -2.50 -36.59 -2.29
C CYS A 105 -2.05 -37.19 -0.95
N VAL A 106 -1.38 -38.34 -1.01
CA VAL A 106 -0.76 -38.94 0.19
C VAL A 106 0.40 -38.06 0.63
N ARG A 107 0.36 -37.60 1.89
CA ARG A 107 1.41 -36.77 2.47
C ARG A 107 2.78 -37.46 2.39
N GLY A 108 3.80 -36.71 1.99
CA GLY A 108 5.17 -37.22 1.83
C GLY A 108 5.41 -37.95 0.50
N SER A 109 4.40 -38.19 -0.34
CA SER A 109 4.59 -38.76 -1.66
C SER A 109 5.19 -37.73 -2.64
N HIS A 110 5.86 -38.23 -3.68
CA HIS A 110 6.36 -37.38 -4.77
C HIS A 110 5.24 -36.51 -5.39
N ASN A 111 4.07 -37.07 -5.60
CA ASN A 111 2.92 -36.35 -6.12
C ASN A 111 2.42 -35.24 -5.18
N TYR A 112 2.50 -35.47 -3.86
CA TYR A 112 2.19 -34.45 -2.86
C TYR A 112 3.14 -33.24 -2.98
N GLU A 113 4.46 -33.50 -3.07
CA GLU A 113 5.45 -32.41 -3.18
C GLU A 113 5.31 -31.65 -4.51
N LEU A 114 5.03 -32.32 -5.61
CA LEU A 114 4.74 -31.66 -6.88
C LEU A 114 3.50 -30.79 -6.80
N GLN A 115 2.44 -31.29 -6.18
CA GLN A 115 1.18 -30.53 -6.05
C GLN A 115 1.31 -29.36 -5.08
N LYS A 116 2.07 -29.51 -4.00
CA LYS A 116 2.42 -28.45 -3.05
C LYS A 116 3.14 -27.30 -3.75
N LYS A 117 4.09 -27.57 -4.63
CA LYS A 117 4.75 -26.55 -5.48
C LYS A 117 3.76 -25.84 -6.40
N LYS A 118 2.75 -26.52 -6.95
CA LYS A 118 1.71 -25.88 -7.79
C LYS A 118 0.85 -24.91 -6.97
N VAL A 119 0.46 -25.28 -5.76
CA VAL A 119 -0.26 -24.40 -4.83
C VAL A 119 0.61 -23.18 -4.47
N ALA A 120 1.88 -23.39 -4.13
CA ALA A 120 2.82 -22.32 -3.82
C ALA A 120 2.96 -21.33 -5.01
N ARG A 121 3.07 -21.81 -6.23
CA ARG A 121 3.11 -20.96 -7.44
C ARG A 121 1.82 -20.14 -7.65
N CYS A 122 0.65 -20.67 -7.26
CA CYS A 122 -0.58 -19.89 -7.30
C CYS A 122 -0.54 -18.72 -6.31
N HIS A 123 -0.10 -18.97 -5.07
CA HIS A 123 0.09 -17.92 -4.05
C HIS A 123 1.14 -16.90 -4.48
N GLU A 124 2.27 -17.36 -5.02
CA GLU A 124 3.33 -16.49 -5.54
C GLU A 124 2.79 -15.56 -6.63
N LYS A 125 2.03 -16.09 -7.60
CA LYS A 125 1.42 -15.28 -8.66
C LYS A 125 0.52 -14.17 -8.09
N ILE A 126 -0.37 -14.50 -7.15
CA ILE A 126 -1.28 -13.54 -6.51
C ILE A 126 -0.47 -12.46 -5.79
N ARG A 127 0.54 -12.87 -5.01
CA ARG A 127 1.42 -11.95 -4.29
C ARG A 127 2.15 -11.01 -5.25
N ASN A 128 2.73 -11.54 -6.33
CA ASN A 128 3.50 -10.75 -7.28
C ASN A 128 2.63 -9.76 -8.05
N GLN A 129 1.43 -10.17 -8.50
CA GLN A 129 0.47 -9.26 -9.13
C GLN A 129 0.06 -8.10 -8.21
N ARG A 130 -0.23 -8.41 -6.92
CA ARG A 130 -0.53 -7.38 -5.93
C ARG A 130 0.64 -6.42 -5.75
N ARG A 131 1.84 -6.94 -5.58
CA ARG A 131 3.06 -6.13 -5.37
C ARG A 131 3.35 -5.23 -6.56
N ASP A 132 3.28 -5.74 -7.77
CA ASP A 132 3.48 -4.97 -9.00
C ASP A 132 2.50 -3.79 -9.08
N HIS A 133 1.21 -4.07 -8.85
CA HIS A 133 0.18 -3.05 -8.82
C HIS A 133 0.46 -1.96 -7.77
N LEU A 134 0.78 -2.37 -6.53
CA LEU A 134 1.08 -1.43 -5.45
C LEU A 134 2.37 -0.63 -5.71
N HIS A 135 3.37 -1.24 -6.32
CA HIS A 135 4.59 -0.55 -6.72
C HIS A 135 4.32 0.52 -7.78
N LYS A 136 3.52 0.22 -8.81
CA LYS A 136 3.14 1.17 -9.87
C LYS A 136 2.33 2.32 -9.30
N LEU A 137 1.31 2.01 -8.48
CA LEU A 137 0.47 3.03 -7.85
C LEU A 137 1.27 3.95 -6.92
N SER A 138 2.05 3.38 -6.00
CA SER A 138 2.85 4.16 -5.06
C SER A 138 3.93 5.00 -5.77
N ARG A 139 4.47 4.52 -6.90
CA ARG A 139 5.41 5.30 -7.73
C ARG A 139 4.70 6.47 -8.39
N LYS A 140 3.56 6.23 -9.03
CA LYS A 140 2.74 7.28 -9.67
C LYS A 140 2.39 8.39 -8.68
N ILE A 141 2.01 8.03 -7.45
CA ILE A 141 1.67 9.00 -6.41
C ILE A 141 2.92 9.77 -5.95
N ALA A 142 4.01 9.07 -5.63
CA ALA A 142 5.24 9.72 -5.18
C ALA A 142 5.79 10.70 -6.23
N ASP A 143 5.66 10.39 -7.52
CA ASP A 143 6.13 11.27 -8.60
C ASP A 143 5.20 12.48 -8.82
N SER A 144 3.92 12.38 -8.46
CA SER A 144 2.89 13.39 -8.79
C SER A 144 2.61 14.39 -7.66
N TYR A 145 2.98 14.10 -6.42
CA TYR A 145 2.65 14.89 -5.25
C TYR A 145 3.88 15.22 -4.42
N ASP A 146 3.86 16.38 -3.75
CA ASP A 146 4.96 16.86 -2.89
C ASP A 146 4.88 16.29 -1.47
N ALA A 147 3.67 16.00 -1.01
CA ALA A 147 3.43 15.29 0.23
C ALA A 147 2.17 14.42 0.14
N VAL A 148 2.10 13.40 0.98
CA VAL A 148 0.94 12.53 1.07
C VAL A 148 0.47 12.43 2.52
N ALA A 149 -0.83 12.58 2.73
CA ALA A 149 -1.48 12.46 4.03
C ALA A 149 -2.27 11.16 4.12
N VAL A 150 -2.07 10.43 5.21
CA VAL A 150 -2.78 9.19 5.53
C VAL A 150 -3.31 9.22 6.95
N GLU A 151 -4.40 8.53 7.22
CA GLU A 151 -4.87 8.31 8.58
C GLU A 151 -3.97 7.28 9.31
N ASP A 152 -3.70 7.50 10.60
CA ASP A 152 -2.92 6.57 11.43
C ASP A 152 -3.78 5.39 11.89
N ILE A 153 -3.99 4.43 11.00
CA ILE A 153 -4.81 3.24 11.25
C ILE A 153 -3.93 2.06 11.64
N ASP A 154 -4.30 1.37 12.71
CA ASP A 154 -3.74 0.07 13.06
C ASP A 154 -4.40 -1.05 12.23
N MET A 155 -3.74 -1.41 11.13
CA MET A 155 -4.22 -2.44 10.21
C MET A 155 -4.26 -3.84 10.83
N LYS A 156 -3.42 -4.12 11.85
CA LYS A 156 -3.42 -5.42 12.54
C LYS A 156 -4.65 -5.55 13.43
N ALA A 157 -4.93 -4.52 14.22
CA ALA A 157 -6.12 -4.48 15.07
C ALA A 157 -7.40 -4.55 14.23
N MET A 158 -7.46 -3.83 13.11
CA MET A 158 -8.61 -3.85 12.20
C MET A 158 -8.85 -5.24 11.57
N GLY A 159 -7.80 -5.93 11.16
CA GLY A 159 -7.89 -7.28 10.60
C GLY A 159 -8.40 -8.32 11.61
N GLN A 160 -8.09 -8.15 12.90
CA GLN A 160 -8.49 -9.07 13.96
C GLN A 160 -9.91 -8.81 14.47
N CYS A 161 -10.25 -7.54 14.73
CA CYS A 161 -11.51 -7.18 15.39
C CYS A 161 -12.76 -7.33 14.52
N LEU A 162 -12.65 -7.22 13.20
CA LEU A 162 -13.81 -7.10 12.32
C LEU A 162 -14.00 -8.28 11.37
N HIS A 163 -13.29 -9.39 11.55
CA HIS A 163 -13.29 -10.55 10.65
C HIS A 163 -13.03 -10.21 9.15
N PHE A 164 -12.50 -9.02 8.88
CA PHE A 164 -12.20 -8.53 7.53
C PHE A 164 -10.82 -8.95 7.03
N GLY A 165 -10.16 -9.90 7.68
CA GLY A 165 -8.79 -10.33 7.38
C GLY A 165 -8.54 -10.62 5.90
N LYS A 166 -9.50 -11.24 5.19
CA LYS A 166 -9.37 -11.49 3.75
C LYS A 166 -9.31 -10.20 2.95
N SER A 167 -10.21 -9.24 3.20
CA SER A 167 -10.27 -7.98 2.46
C SER A 167 -9.08 -7.08 2.78
N VAL A 168 -8.70 -6.97 4.05
CA VAL A 168 -7.52 -6.22 4.50
C VAL A 168 -6.24 -6.78 3.88
N GLN A 169 -6.09 -8.11 3.86
CA GLN A 169 -4.94 -8.78 3.24
C GLN A 169 -4.95 -8.68 1.71
N ASP A 170 -6.11 -8.77 1.07
CA ASP A 170 -6.22 -8.68 -0.39
C ASP A 170 -5.97 -7.27 -0.89
N ASN A 171 -6.45 -6.26 -0.18
CA ASN A 171 -6.24 -4.86 -0.50
C ASN A 171 -4.76 -4.44 -0.37
N GLY A 172 -4.02 -4.99 0.62
CA GLY A 172 -2.60 -4.73 0.79
C GLY A 172 -2.26 -3.28 1.18
N TYR A 173 -3.18 -2.56 1.84
CA TYR A 173 -3.01 -1.14 2.21
C TYR A 173 -1.77 -0.89 3.08
N GLY A 174 -1.48 -1.77 4.05
CA GLY A 174 -0.26 -1.66 4.85
C GLY A 174 1.01 -1.68 3.99
N LEU A 175 1.09 -2.66 3.07
CA LEU A 175 2.21 -2.75 2.13
C LEU A 175 2.27 -1.55 1.18
N PHE A 176 1.12 -1.05 0.71
CA PHE A 176 1.05 0.16 -0.10
C PHE A 176 1.62 1.36 0.65
N ARG A 177 1.22 1.56 1.91
CA ARG A 177 1.71 2.64 2.76
C ARG A 177 3.23 2.57 2.97
N GLU A 178 3.77 1.37 3.23
CA GLU A 178 5.22 1.15 3.33
C GLU A 178 5.94 1.49 2.02
N MET A 179 5.40 1.02 0.87
CA MET A 179 5.97 1.31 -0.43
C MET A 179 5.92 2.78 -0.82
N LEU A 180 4.89 3.49 -0.40
CA LEU A 180 4.73 4.92 -0.63
C LEU A 180 5.71 5.72 0.24
N ASP A 181 5.82 5.35 1.51
CA ASP A 181 6.67 6.02 2.50
C ASP A 181 8.13 6.08 2.06
N TYR A 182 8.74 4.92 1.79
CA TYR A 182 10.15 4.91 1.38
C TYR A 182 10.39 5.62 0.03
N LYS A 183 9.42 5.60 -0.89
CA LYS A 183 9.56 6.30 -2.18
C LYS A 183 9.49 7.83 -2.02
N LEU A 184 8.63 8.30 -1.12
CA LEU A 184 8.58 9.71 -0.78
C LEU A 184 9.89 10.16 -0.11
N VAL A 185 10.38 9.38 0.86
CA VAL A 185 11.67 9.65 1.50
C VAL A 185 12.82 9.70 0.49
N TRP A 186 12.87 8.77 -0.49
CA TRP A 186 13.88 8.81 -1.55
C TRP A 186 13.82 10.04 -2.45
N GLN A 187 12.67 10.71 -2.51
CA GLN A 187 12.47 11.93 -3.27
C GLN A 187 12.54 13.20 -2.41
N GLY A 188 12.94 13.09 -1.12
CA GLY A 188 12.97 14.21 -0.19
C GLY A 188 11.57 14.71 0.20
N LYS A 189 10.53 13.91 -0.01
CA LYS A 189 9.13 14.24 0.26
C LYS A 189 8.64 13.59 1.56
N LYS A 190 7.51 14.06 2.08
CA LYS A 190 6.99 13.61 3.39
C LYS A 190 5.67 12.85 3.28
N MET A 191 5.52 11.81 4.11
CA MET A 191 4.23 11.21 4.40
C MET A 191 3.77 11.68 5.78
N VAL A 192 2.62 12.34 5.84
CA VAL A 192 2.03 12.88 7.07
C VAL A 192 0.97 11.91 7.58
N LYS A 193 1.09 11.50 8.85
CA LYS A 193 0.08 10.68 9.52
C LYS A 193 -0.85 11.59 10.32
N VAL A 194 -2.10 11.63 9.92
CA VAL A 194 -3.15 12.35 10.65
C VAL A 194 -3.66 11.46 11.78
N ASP A 195 -3.87 12.07 12.95
CA ASP A 195 -4.32 11.36 14.15
C ASP A 195 -5.61 10.56 13.90
N ARG A 196 -5.67 9.33 14.40
CA ARG A 196 -6.81 8.41 14.27
C ARG A 196 -8.12 8.92 14.86
N PHE A 197 -8.04 9.87 15.79
CA PHE A 197 -9.23 10.49 16.40
C PHE A 197 -9.67 11.76 15.69
N PHE A 198 -8.93 12.18 14.66
CA PHE A 198 -9.35 13.29 13.82
C PHE A 198 -10.69 12.93 13.13
N PRO A 199 -11.74 13.76 13.25
CA PRO A 199 -13.07 13.43 12.75
C PRO A 199 -13.16 13.58 11.21
N SER A 200 -12.28 12.92 10.47
CA SER A 200 -12.13 13.04 9.01
C SER A 200 -13.46 12.85 8.27
N SER A 201 -14.21 11.80 8.60
CA SER A 201 -15.50 11.50 7.96
C SER A 201 -16.66 12.36 8.46
N LYS A 202 -16.59 12.90 9.70
CA LYS A 202 -17.66 13.71 10.31
C LYS A 202 -17.54 15.20 10.00
N LYS A 203 -16.37 15.70 9.65
CA LYS A 203 -16.10 17.10 9.34
C LYS A 203 -16.50 17.39 7.88
N CYS A 204 -17.15 18.52 7.65
CA CYS A 204 -17.45 18.99 6.31
C CYS A 204 -16.21 19.61 5.68
N CYS A 205 -15.74 19.10 4.54
CA CYS A 205 -14.54 19.62 3.87
C CYS A 205 -14.72 21.06 3.34
N LYS A 206 -15.96 21.56 3.16
CA LYS A 206 -16.23 22.92 2.68
C LYS A 206 -16.38 23.96 3.79
N CYS A 207 -17.07 23.62 4.88
CA CYS A 207 -17.40 24.61 5.91
C CYS A 207 -16.80 24.30 7.29
N GLY A 208 -16.13 23.17 7.45
CA GLY A 208 -15.49 22.78 8.70
C GLY A 208 -16.41 22.27 9.81
N ARG A 209 -17.74 22.35 9.63
CA ARG A 209 -18.71 21.89 10.64
C ARG A 209 -18.57 20.38 10.87
N ILE A 210 -18.62 19.95 12.13
CA ILE A 210 -18.51 18.56 12.54
C ILE A 210 -19.92 18.06 12.89
N LYS A 211 -20.35 16.96 12.27
CA LYS A 211 -21.59 16.26 12.63
C LYS A 211 -21.41 15.52 13.95
N LYS A 212 -22.41 15.59 14.83
CA LYS A 212 -22.43 14.81 16.07
C LYS A 212 -22.54 13.32 15.80
N GLU A 213 -23.40 12.92 14.87
CA GLU A 213 -23.62 11.53 14.50
C GLU A 213 -23.46 11.33 12.99
N LEU A 214 -22.86 10.22 12.61
CA LEU A 214 -22.75 9.74 11.23
C LEU A 214 -22.81 8.21 11.28
N ARG A 215 -23.85 7.62 10.72
CA ARG A 215 -24.05 6.17 10.73
C ARG A 215 -23.16 5.49 9.69
N LEU A 216 -22.72 4.27 9.99
CA LEU A 216 -21.80 3.52 9.11
C LEU A 216 -22.36 3.23 7.72
N PHE A 217 -23.66 3.12 7.58
CA PHE A 217 -24.31 2.85 6.31
C PHE A 217 -24.51 4.11 5.44
N GLU A 218 -24.34 5.31 6.01
CA GLU A 218 -24.42 6.55 5.27
C GLU A 218 -23.17 6.71 4.39
N ARG A 219 -23.34 6.51 3.09
CA ARG A 219 -22.23 6.63 2.12
C ARG A 219 -22.10 8.03 1.55
N VAL A 220 -23.16 8.82 1.61
CA VAL A 220 -23.17 10.21 1.18
C VAL A 220 -23.13 11.12 2.40
N TYR A 221 -22.19 12.06 2.38
CA TYR A 221 -22.09 13.09 3.39
C TYR A 221 -22.99 14.26 3.01
N HIS A 222 -24.01 14.56 3.80
CA HIS A 222 -24.89 15.72 3.65
C HIS A 222 -24.56 16.75 4.72
N CYS A 223 -24.22 17.96 4.33
CA CYS A 223 -24.02 19.08 5.23
C CYS A 223 -25.28 19.96 5.29
N GLU A 224 -25.63 20.45 6.49
CA GLU A 224 -26.74 21.42 6.67
C GLU A 224 -26.57 22.70 5.84
N ARG A 225 -25.34 23.01 5.40
CA ARG A 225 -25.02 24.12 4.51
C ARG A 225 -25.02 23.75 3.03
N GLY A 226 -25.65 22.63 2.65
CA GLY A 226 -25.86 22.23 1.27
C GLY A 226 -24.70 21.51 0.60
N ASN A 227 -23.62 21.14 1.31
CA ASN A 227 -22.60 20.30 0.71
C ASN A 227 -23.04 18.85 0.73
N GLU A 228 -23.07 18.23 -0.44
CA GLU A 228 -23.36 16.81 -0.63
C GLU A 228 -22.24 16.17 -1.44
N MET A 229 -21.67 15.07 -0.93
CA MET A 229 -20.61 14.34 -1.61
C MET A 229 -20.41 12.95 -1.00
N ASP A 230 -19.67 12.10 -1.68
CA ASP A 230 -19.23 10.81 -1.15
C ASP A 230 -18.49 11.01 0.18
N ARG A 231 -18.86 10.20 1.21
CA ARG A 231 -18.33 10.33 2.58
C ARG A 231 -16.83 10.06 2.66
N ASP A 232 -16.37 9.02 1.96
CA ASP A 232 -14.98 8.60 2.02
C ASP A 232 -14.09 9.61 1.25
N ARG A 233 -14.63 10.22 0.18
CA ARG A 233 -13.96 11.34 -0.50
C ARG A 233 -13.92 12.60 0.37
N ASN A 234 -15.00 12.91 1.10
CA ASN A 234 -15.01 14.01 2.08
C ASN A 234 -13.92 13.79 3.15
N ALA A 235 -13.76 12.55 3.64
CA ALA A 235 -12.73 12.19 4.61
C ALA A 235 -11.32 12.38 4.02
N ALA A 236 -11.07 11.91 2.81
CA ALA A 236 -9.77 12.07 2.14
C ALA A 236 -9.39 13.55 1.96
N ILE A 237 -10.35 14.43 1.62
CA ILE A 237 -10.13 15.88 1.53
C ILE A 237 -9.79 16.45 2.91
N ASN A 238 -10.50 16.05 3.96
CA ASN A 238 -10.25 16.53 5.32
C ASN A 238 -8.87 16.08 5.84
N ILE A 239 -8.45 14.85 5.53
CA ILE A 239 -7.11 14.33 5.84
C ILE A 239 -6.04 15.19 5.14
N ARG A 240 -6.25 15.56 3.88
CA ARG A 240 -5.35 16.44 3.14
C ARG A 240 -5.22 17.82 3.80
N GLU A 241 -6.35 18.45 4.13
CA GLU A 241 -6.34 19.81 4.72
C GLU A 241 -5.73 19.80 6.12
N GLU A 242 -5.96 18.76 6.92
CA GLU A 242 -5.34 18.64 8.24
C GLU A 242 -3.83 18.46 8.11
N ALA A 243 -3.36 17.64 7.17
CA ALA A 243 -1.93 17.51 6.92
C ALA A 243 -1.30 18.83 6.44
N ARG A 244 -2.01 19.59 5.59
CA ARG A 244 -1.55 20.94 5.19
C ARG A 244 -1.38 21.83 6.42
N ARG A 245 -2.36 21.85 7.32
CA ARG A 245 -2.29 22.59 8.58
C ARG A 245 -1.09 22.17 9.43
N MET A 246 -0.83 20.85 9.53
CA MET A 246 0.30 20.31 10.30
C MET A 246 1.66 20.65 9.71
N LEU A 247 1.75 20.78 8.38
CA LEU A 247 3.00 21.09 7.67
C LEU A 247 3.30 22.60 7.62
N THR A 248 2.28 23.44 7.82
CA THR A 248 2.41 24.92 7.79
C THR A 248 2.39 25.57 9.16
N ALA A 249 2.20 24.81 10.24
CA ALA A 249 2.22 25.25 11.62
C ALA A 249 3.66 25.26 12.16
#